data_67e10be72da22118ef12bc0ace59b7b3
#
_entry.id   67e10be72da22118ef12bc0ace59b7b3
#
_cell.length_a   1.000
_cell.length_b   1.000
_cell.length_c   1.000
_cell.angle_alpha   90.00
_cell.angle_beta   90.00
_cell.angle_gamma   90.00
#
_symmetry.space_group_name_H-M   'P 1'
#
loop_
_entity.id
_entity.type
_entity.pdbx_description
1 polymer ?
#
loop_
_entity_poly.entity_id
_entity_poly.type
_entity_poly.pdbx_seq_one_letter_code
_entity_poly.pdbx_strand_id
1 'polypeptide(L)'
;MSATTIEMPAPTKRPRVPMNGVDTPKLFATIAAVADQRSLAQFQFRAKGEWIAGTHMRSTMPGFYGAGGEMLHKAAHIAEADHPSVLCGEDAAPTPVEYLLHALAACLTAGIANIAAARGVALQSVDCSIEGDIDLQGILGLSDTVRNGFQGIRARFQLKGDAPAEMLRKIVDQAVARSAVFDVLTNGVPVTVTAEC
;
A
#
# COMPACT_ATOMS: atom_id res chain seq x y z
N MET A 1 19.05 -50.65 -32.01
CA MET A 1 19.69 -49.66 -31.13
C MET A 1 18.57 -48.85 -30.45
N SER A 2 18.27 -49.19 -29.18
CA SER A 2 17.19 -48.51 -28.43
C SER A 2 17.74 -47.21 -27.84
N ALA A 3 17.17 -46.07 -28.20
CA ALA A 3 17.52 -44.81 -27.60
C ALA A 3 16.91 -44.69 -26.19
N THR A 4 17.76 -44.71 -25.16
CA THR A 4 17.32 -44.49 -23.78
C THR A 4 17.05 -43.00 -23.62
N THR A 5 15.79 -42.61 -23.49
CA THR A 5 15.39 -41.25 -23.18
C THR A 5 15.75 -40.99 -21.72
N ILE A 6 16.73 -40.10 -21.45
CA ILE A 6 17.08 -39.63 -20.12
C ILE A 6 15.99 -38.63 -19.69
N GLU A 7 15.10 -39.06 -18.82
CA GLU A 7 14.09 -38.22 -18.20
C GLU A 7 14.80 -37.27 -17.19
N MET A 8 14.88 -35.99 -17.53
CA MET A 8 15.43 -34.98 -16.59
C MET A 8 14.48 -34.86 -15.40
N PRO A 9 14.98 -34.92 -14.15
CA PRO A 9 14.13 -34.75 -12.97
C PRO A 9 13.49 -33.38 -13.00
N ALA A 10 12.19 -33.30 -12.70
CA ALA A 10 11.45 -32.06 -12.58
C ALA A 10 12.16 -31.13 -11.57
N PRO A 11 12.26 -29.82 -11.85
CA PRO A 11 12.93 -28.88 -10.95
C PRO A 11 12.28 -28.93 -9.57
N THR A 12 13.00 -29.41 -8.58
CA THR A 12 12.57 -29.40 -7.18
C THR A 12 12.34 -27.95 -6.74
N LYS A 13 11.09 -27.60 -6.38
CA LYS A 13 10.78 -26.28 -5.82
C LYS A 13 11.66 -26.08 -4.58
N ARG A 14 12.52 -25.06 -4.60
CA ARG A 14 13.34 -24.70 -3.43
C ARG A 14 12.43 -24.50 -2.20
N PRO A 15 12.87 -24.92 -1.00
CA PRO A 15 12.14 -24.64 0.23
C PRO A 15 11.87 -23.14 0.33
N ARG A 16 10.63 -22.76 0.64
CA ARG A 16 10.27 -21.37 0.88
C ARG A 16 10.69 -21.00 2.28
N VAL A 17 11.58 -20.04 2.42
CA VAL A 17 12.09 -19.53 3.69
C VAL A 17 11.70 -18.06 3.84
N PRO A 18 11.48 -17.55 5.05
CA PRO A 18 11.25 -16.12 5.28
C PRO A 18 12.37 -15.29 4.66
N MET A 19 12.01 -14.18 4.00
CA MET A 19 12.95 -13.31 3.29
C MET A 19 12.46 -11.86 3.31
N ASN A 20 13.37 -10.90 3.45
CA ASN A 20 13.06 -9.47 3.57
C ASN A 20 12.06 -9.16 4.69
N GLY A 21 12.05 -9.93 5.79
CA GLY A 21 11.06 -9.82 6.86
C GLY A 21 9.68 -10.40 6.51
N VAL A 22 9.50 -10.93 5.29
CA VAL A 22 8.24 -11.55 4.85
C VAL A 22 8.27 -13.06 5.14
N ASP A 23 7.23 -13.56 5.81
CA ASP A 23 6.97 -14.99 5.97
C ASP A 23 6.45 -15.56 4.64
N THR A 24 7.36 -15.94 3.75
CA THR A 24 7.02 -16.45 2.44
C THR A 24 6.24 -17.77 2.47
N PRO A 25 6.49 -18.74 3.38
CA PRO A 25 5.62 -19.90 3.57
C PRO A 25 4.16 -19.49 3.81
N LYS A 26 3.92 -18.56 4.72
CA LYS A 26 2.58 -18.04 5.03
C LYS A 26 1.97 -17.26 3.87
N LEU A 27 2.76 -16.43 3.18
CA LEU A 27 2.30 -15.70 1.99
C LEU A 27 1.72 -16.67 0.93
N PHE A 28 2.46 -17.74 0.62
CA PHE A 28 2.02 -18.71 -0.37
C PHE A 28 0.86 -19.59 0.12
N ALA A 29 0.80 -19.89 1.43
CA ALA A 29 -0.35 -20.58 2.02
C ALA A 29 -1.62 -19.72 1.91
N THR A 30 -1.51 -18.41 2.18
CA THR A 30 -2.62 -17.47 1.99
C THR A 30 -3.08 -17.41 0.53
N ILE A 31 -2.15 -17.32 -0.43
CA ILE A 31 -2.49 -17.34 -1.85
C ILE A 31 -3.23 -18.63 -2.22
N ALA A 32 -2.77 -19.80 -1.73
CA ALA A 32 -3.42 -21.08 -2.00
C ALA A 32 -4.82 -21.13 -1.37
N ALA A 33 -4.99 -20.69 -0.12
CA ALA A 33 -6.29 -20.65 0.54
C ALA A 33 -7.30 -19.75 -0.20
N VAL A 34 -6.87 -18.57 -0.65
CA VAL A 34 -7.72 -17.65 -1.43
C VAL A 34 -8.04 -18.25 -2.80
N ALA A 35 -7.12 -18.98 -3.44
CA ALA A 35 -7.38 -19.64 -4.72
C ALA A 35 -8.42 -20.74 -4.58
N ASP A 36 -8.40 -21.48 -3.48
CA ASP A 36 -9.36 -22.52 -3.15
C ASP A 36 -10.73 -21.93 -2.72
N GLN A 37 -10.71 -20.91 -1.87
CA GLN A 37 -11.92 -20.25 -1.37
C GLN A 37 -11.87 -18.74 -1.59
N ARG A 38 -12.39 -18.25 -2.72
CA ARG A 38 -12.33 -16.85 -3.14
C ARG A 38 -12.96 -15.84 -2.15
N SER A 39 -13.94 -16.26 -1.35
CA SER A 39 -14.56 -15.42 -0.34
C SER A 39 -13.58 -14.94 0.74
N LEU A 40 -12.49 -15.68 0.98
CA LEU A 40 -11.41 -15.28 1.90
C LEU A 40 -10.64 -14.05 1.44
N ALA A 41 -10.75 -13.66 0.17
CA ALA A 41 -10.14 -12.45 -0.38
C ALA A 41 -10.91 -11.17 -0.04
N GLN A 42 -12.12 -11.27 0.52
CA GLN A 42 -12.92 -10.10 0.85
C GLN A 42 -12.47 -9.49 2.18
N PHE A 43 -12.10 -8.21 2.13
CA PHE A 43 -11.65 -7.44 3.28
C PHE A 43 -12.43 -6.14 3.37
N GLN A 44 -12.70 -5.70 4.60
CA GLN A 44 -13.26 -4.39 4.91
C GLN A 44 -12.41 -3.73 5.98
N PHE A 45 -11.67 -2.69 5.61
CA PHE A 45 -10.91 -1.86 6.54
C PHE A 45 -11.76 -0.71 7.02
N ARG A 46 -11.53 -0.26 8.27
CA ARG A 46 -12.34 0.76 8.94
C ARG A 46 -11.46 1.71 9.73
N ALA A 47 -11.84 2.98 9.73
CA ALA A 47 -11.32 4.00 10.63
C ALA A 47 -12.50 4.75 11.24
N LYS A 48 -12.39 5.10 12.52
CA LYS A 48 -13.32 5.99 13.22
C LYS A 48 -12.58 7.27 13.52
N GLY A 49 -13.15 8.41 13.15
CA GLY A 49 -12.56 9.72 13.37
C GLY A 49 -13.35 10.52 14.39
N GLU A 50 -12.65 11.37 15.14
CA GLU A 50 -13.21 12.38 16.03
C GLU A 50 -12.51 13.72 15.75
N TRP A 51 -13.30 14.78 15.74
CA TRP A 51 -12.79 16.14 15.69
C TRP A 51 -12.25 16.53 17.08
N ILE A 52 -11.06 17.12 17.12
CA ILE A 52 -10.43 17.57 18.37
C ILE A 52 -10.63 19.07 18.55
N ALA A 53 -10.09 19.84 17.62
CA ALA A 53 -10.23 21.31 17.59
C ALA A 53 -9.73 21.84 16.24
N GLY A 54 -10.24 22.99 15.78
CA GLY A 54 -9.72 23.62 14.55
C GLY A 54 -9.74 22.67 13.35
N THR A 55 -8.58 22.38 12.78
CA THR A 55 -8.36 21.42 11.69
C THR A 55 -7.81 20.07 12.19
N HIS A 56 -7.63 19.92 13.51
CA HIS A 56 -7.08 18.72 14.14
C HIS A 56 -8.15 17.65 14.32
N MET A 57 -7.87 16.45 13.83
CA MET A 57 -8.69 15.26 14.02
C MET A 57 -7.86 14.06 14.44
N ARG A 58 -8.48 13.09 15.09
CA ARG A 58 -7.89 11.80 15.47
C ARG A 58 -8.70 10.67 14.89
N SER A 59 -8.01 9.69 14.31
CA SER A 59 -8.60 8.44 13.84
C SER A 59 -8.13 7.26 14.67
N THR A 60 -9.02 6.30 14.89
CA THR A 60 -8.71 5.01 15.51
C THR A 60 -9.10 3.87 14.58
N MET A 61 -8.17 2.94 14.39
CA MET A 61 -8.32 1.73 13.55
C MET A 61 -8.12 0.50 14.44
N PRO A 62 -9.19 -0.04 15.07
CA PRO A 62 -9.08 -1.14 16.04
C PRO A 62 -8.93 -2.51 15.37
N GLY A 63 -9.42 -2.68 14.14
CA GLY A 63 -9.43 -3.94 13.42
C GLY A 63 -10.14 -3.84 12.09
N PHE A 64 -10.35 -5.00 11.48
CA PHE A 64 -10.92 -5.12 10.13
C PHE A 64 -11.66 -6.45 9.99
N TYR A 65 -12.56 -6.55 9.01
CA TYR A 65 -13.05 -7.83 8.54
C TYR A 65 -12.12 -8.35 7.45
N GLY A 66 -11.75 -9.62 7.50
CA GLY A 66 -10.91 -10.26 6.49
C GLY A 66 -10.69 -11.74 6.76
N ALA A 67 -10.29 -12.48 5.73
CA ALA A 67 -10.08 -13.93 5.82
C ALA A 67 -11.28 -14.70 6.40
N GLY A 68 -12.51 -14.20 6.14
CA GLY A 68 -13.76 -14.83 6.56
C GLY A 68 -14.25 -14.49 7.96
N GLY A 69 -13.65 -13.50 8.66
CA GLY A 69 -14.06 -13.12 10.02
C GLY A 69 -13.59 -11.74 10.45
N GLU A 70 -14.07 -11.31 11.63
CA GLU A 70 -13.60 -10.09 12.30
C GLU A 70 -12.23 -10.33 12.94
N MET A 71 -11.32 -9.39 12.71
CA MET A 71 -9.95 -9.43 13.22
C MET A 71 -9.60 -8.13 13.93
N LEU A 72 -8.94 -8.25 15.08
CA LEU A 72 -8.40 -7.12 15.80
C LEU A 72 -6.90 -6.97 15.52
N HIS A 73 -6.43 -5.73 15.48
CA HIS A 73 -4.99 -5.46 15.57
C HIS A 73 -4.47 -5.84 16.96
N LYS A 74 -3.16 -6.08 17.10
CA LYS A 74 -2.51 -6.32 18.41
C LYS A 74 -2.77 -5.19 19.42
N ALA A 75 -2.88 -3.96 18.91
CA ALA A 75 -3.37 -2.76 19.58
C ALA A 75 -4.07 -1.90 18.54
N ALA A 76 -5.05 -1.11 18.96
CA ALA A 76 -5.67 -0.15 18.06
C ALA A 76 -4.61 0.85 17.55
N HIS A 77 -4.57 1.06 16.23
CA HIS A 77 -3.71 2.09 15.65
C HIS A 77 -4.40 3.44 15.75
N ILE A 78 -3.62 4.47 16.10
CA ILE A 78 -4.07 5.86 16.19
C ILE A 78 -3.31 6.65 15.14
N ALA A 79 -4.01 7.52 14.42
CA ALA A 79 -3.45 8.50 13.51
C ALA A 79 -4.11 9.84 13.77
N GLU A 80 -3.32 10.90 13.81
CA GLU A 80 -3.80 12.27 13.93
C GLU A 80 -3.48 13.03 12.66
N ALA A 81 -4.32 13.98 12.29
CA ALA A 81 -4.10 14.85 11.15
C ALA A 81 -4.44 16.29 11.51
N ASP A 82 -3.64 17.21 11.04
CA ASP A 82 -3.85 18.64 11.22
C ASP A 82 -3.35 19.39 9.99
N HIS A 83 -3.63 20.70 9.92
CA HIS A 83 -3.05 21.56 8.90
C HIS A 83 -1.89 22.36 9.48
N PRO A 84 -0.90 22.77 8.64
CA PRO A 84 0.13 23.72 9.06
C PRO A 84 -0.48 25.10 9.30
N SER A 85 0.22 25.95 10.06
CA SER A 85 -0.27 27.26 10.47
C SER A 85 -0.70 28.16 9.31
N VAL A 86 -0.03 28.05 8.14
CA VAL A 86 -0.41 28.78 6.91
C VAL A 86 -1.78 28.37 6.36
N LEU A 87 -2.29 27.20 6.75
CA LEU A 87 -3.62 26.70 6.44
C LEU A 87 -4.56 26.67 7.66
N CYS A 88 -4.30 27.55 8.63
CA CYS A 88 -5.10 27.76 9.85
C CYS A 88 -5.13 26.57 10.83
N GLY A 89 -4.14 25.67 10.78
CA GLY A 89 -3.93 24.61 11.77
C GLY A 89 -2.84 24.96 12.78
N GLU A 90 -2.61 24.04 13.71
CA GLU A 90 -1.56 24.13 14.74
C GLU A 90 -0.30 23.32 14.40
N ASP A 91 -0.29 22.66 13.23
CA ASP A 91 0.81 21.78 12.78
C ASP A 91 1.11 20.63 13.78
N ALA A 92 0.05 20.14 14.43
CA ALA A 92 0.16 19.10 15.45
C ALA A 92 0.40 17.69 14.86
N ALA A 93 0.12 17.50 13.58
CA ALA A 93 0.25 16.23 12.87
C ALA A 93 0.36 16.44 11.35
N PRO A 94 0.75 15.41 10.57
CA PRO A 94 0.77 15.49 9.11
C PRO A 94 -0.58 15.88 8.54
N THR A 95 -0.56 16.58 7.40
CA THR A 95 -1.81 16.95 6.70
C THR A 95 -2.49 15.72 6.09
N PRO A 96 -3.82 15.75 5.88
CA PRO A 96 -4.53 14.66 5.22
C PRO A 96 -3.95 14.28 3.84
N VAL A 97 -3.42 15.24 3.09
CA VAL A 97 -2.82 14.98 1.77
C VAL A 97 -1.45 14.32 1.87
N GLU A 98 -0.67 14.58 2.93
CA GLU A 98 0.58 13.87 3.21
C GLU A 98 0.31 12.40 3.58
N TYR A 99 -0.81 12.11 4.25
CA TYR A 99 -1.24 10.73 4.49
C TYR A 99 -1.51 9.95 3.20
N LEU A 100 -2.02 10.58 2.13
CA LEU A 100 -2.16 9.94 0.82
C LEU A 100 -0.79 9.59 0.21
N LEU A 101 0.18 10.49 0.32
CA LEU A 101 1.56 10.23 -0.14
C LEU A 101 2.20 9.12 0.69
N HIS A 102 2.04 9.15 2.02
CA HIS A 102 2.50 8.09 2.93
C HIS A 102 1.85 6.74 2.60
N ALA A 103 0.53 6.69 2.38
CA ALA A 103 -0.19 5.47 2.03
C ALA A 103 0.33 4.87 0.72
N LEU A 104 0.61 5.71 -0.29
CA LEU A 104 1.21 5.26 -1.55
C LEU A 104 2.62 4.70 -1.33
N ALA A 105 3.47 5.39 -0.57
CA ALA A 105 4.81 4.92 -0.21
C ALA A 105 4.76 3.56 0.49
N ALA A 106 3.93 3.43 1.52
CA ALA A 106 3.80 2.22 2.32
C ALA A 106 3.28 1.03 1.49
N CYS A 107 2.23 1.26 0.66
CA CYS A 107 1.64 0.20 -0.17
C CYS A 107 2.63 -0.31 -1.22
N LEU A 108 3.35 0.57 -1.90
CA LEU A 108 4.35 0.19 -2.90
C LEU A 108 5.56 -0.51 -2.24
N THR A 109 6.06 0.00 -1.12
CA THR A 109 7.17 -0.63 -0.38
C THR A 109 6.81 -2.04 0.10
N ALA A 110 5.61 -2.22 0.66
CA ALA A 110 5.13 -3.55 1.06
C ALA A 110 4.99 -4.50 -0.13
N GLY A 111 4.48 -4.01 -1.27
CA GLY A 111 4.40 -4.75 -2.52
C GLY A 111 5.78 -5.19 -3.03
N ILE A 112 6.76 -4.27 -3.04
CA ILE A 112 8.15 -4.55 -3.43
C ILE A 112 8.74 -5.64 -2.54
N ALA A 113 8.61 -5.52 -1.21
CA ALA A 113 9.14 -6.50 -0.26
C ALA A 113 8.53 -7.89 -0.47
N ASN A 114 7.19 -7.98 -0.60
CA ASN A 114 6.47 -9.22 -0.83
C ASN A 114 6.86 -9.89 -2.16
N ILE A 115 6.95 -9.12 -3.25
CA ILE A 115 7.29 -9.63 -4.58
C ILE A 115 8.75 -10.07 -4.65
N ALA A 116 9.67 -9.29 -4.07
CA ALA A 116 11.09 -9.66 -3.97
C ALA A 116 11.26 -10.96 -3.20
N ALA A 117 10.63 -11.08 -2.03
CA ALA A 117 10.64 -12.29 -1.22
C ALA A 117 10.07 -13.50 -1.97
N ALA A 118 8.93 -13.33 -2.64
CA ALA A 118 8.30 -14.39 -3.45
C ALA A 118 9.18 -14.85 -4.63
N ARG A 119 10.02 -13.97 -5.17
CA ARG A 119 10.99 -14.25 -6.24
C ARG A 119 12.34 -14.75 -5.74
N GLY A 120 12.56 -14.78 -4.42
CA GLY A 120 13.85 -15.18 -3.81
C GLY A 120 14.94 -14.13 -3.99
N VAL A 121 14.59 -12.84 -4.09
CA VAL A 121 15.52 -11.71 -4.19
C VAL A 121 15.70 -11.09 -2.81
N ALA A 122 16.92 -11.09 -2.29
CA ALA A 122 17.27 -10.44 -1.03
C ALA A 122 17.44 -8.93 -1.26
N LEU A 123 16.62 -8.12 -0.60
CA LEU A 123 16.72 -6.66 -0.61
C LEU A 123 17.70 -6.20 0.48
N GLN A 124 18.53 -5.23 0.15
CA GLN A 124 19.43 -4.54 1.08
C GLN A 124 18.85 -3.21 1.54
N SER A 125 18.23 -2.47 0.61
CA SER A 125 17.48 -1.25 0.93
C SER A 125 16.36 -1.01 -0.08
N VAL A 126 15.32 -0.32 0.39
CA VAL A 126 14.24 0.27 -0.41
C VAL A 126 14.01 1.65 0.13
N ASP A 127 14.46 2.66 -0.60
CA ASP A 127 14.28 4.06 -0.27
C ASP A 127 13.29 4.67 -1.24
N CYS A 128 12.41 5.57 -0.76
CA CYS A 128 11.47 6.27 -1.62
C CYS A 128 11.36 7.75 -1.28
N SER A 129 11.08 8.53 -2.33
CA SER A 129 10.68 9.92 -2.24
C SER A 129 9.39 10.08 -3.05
N ILE A 130 8.36 10.62 -2.41
CA ILE A 130 7.07 10.87 -3.06
C ILE A 130 6.68 12.32 -2.83
N GLU A 131 6.31 13.00 -3.89
CA GLU A 131 5.88 14.38 -3.88
C GLU A 131 4.65 14.57 -4.75
N GLY A 132 3.82 15.54 -4.40
CA GLY A 132 2.61 15.88 -5.15
C GLY A 132 2.35 17.38 -5.12
N ASP A 133 1.86 17.92 -6.24
CA ASP A 133 1.56 19.33 -6.38
C ASP A 133 0.07 19.58 -6.16
N ILE A 134 -0.28 20.53 -5.33
CA ILE A 134 -1.64 21.01 -5.08
C ILE A 134 -1.69 22.52 -5.37
N ASP A 135 -2.75 22.96 -6.04
CA ASP A 135 -3.11 24.36 -6.16
C ASP A 135 -4.31 24.62 -5.24
N LEU A 136 -4.15 25.47 -4.25
CA LEU A 136 -5.18 25.73 -3.26
C LEU A 136 -6.38 26.51 -3.80
N GLN A 137 -6.28 27.09 -5.00
CA GLN A 137 -7.39 27.87 -5.59
C GLN A 137 -8.67 27.03 -5.71
N GLY A 138 -8.56 25.73 -6.01
CA GLY A 138 -9.72 24.84 -6.06
C GLY A 138 -10.36 24.66 -4.68
N ILE A 139 -9.58 24.23 -3.69
CA ILE A 139 -10.07 23.97 -2.31
C ILE A 139 -10.64 25.23 -1.66
N LEU A 140 -10.05 26.40 -1.92
CA LEU A 140 -10.50 27.70 -1.38
C LEU A 140 -11.69 28.30 -2.13
N GLY A 141 -12.18 27.61 -3.19
CA GLY A 141 -13.31 28.11 -4.00
C GLY A 141 -12.99 29.36 -4.81
N LEU A 142 -11.72 29.59 -5.14
CA LEU A 142 -11.26 30.73 -5.92
C LEU A 142 -11.25 30.45 -7.43
N SER A 143 -11.40 29.19 -7.84
CA SER A 143 -11.41 28.76 -9.24
C SER A 143 -12.22 27.49 -9.43
N ASP A 144 -13.15 27.52 -10.38
CA ASP A 144 -13.96 26.34 -10.79
C ASP A 144 -13.21 25.42 -11.78
N THR A 145 -12.06 25.86 -12.29
CA THR A 145 -11.26 25.10 -13.28
C THR A 145 -10.06 24.41 -12.66
N VAL A 146 -9.67 24.77 -11.43
CA VAL A 146 -8.58 24.14 -10.69
C VAL A 146 -9.15 23.00 -9.84
N ARG A 147 -8.62 21.79 -10.02
CA ARG A 147 -9.05 20.62 -9.24
C ARG A 147 -8.66 20.77 -7.76
N ASN A 148 -9.48 20.23 -6.85
CA ASN A 148 -9.25 20.29 -5.41
C ASN A 148 -8.12 19.39 -4.91
N GLY A 149 -7.82 18.30 -5.62
CA GLY A 149 -6.78 17.34 -5.23
C GLY A 149 -5.43 17.60 -5.89
N PHE A 150 -4.52 16.66 -5.73
CA PHE A 150 -3.22 16.72 -6.41
C PHE A 150 -3.37 16.86 -7.92
N GLN A 151 -2.60 17.76 -8.50
CA GLN A 151 -2.47 17.90 -9.96
C GLN A 151 -1.60 16.79 -10.55
N GLY A 152 -0.63 16.31 -9.78
CA GLY A 152 0.23 15.18 -10.12
C GLY A 152 0.98 14.69 -8.89
N ILE A 153 1.30 13.40 -8.88
CA ILE A 153 2.13 12.76 -7.86
C ILE A 153 3.30 12.09 -8.56
N ARG A 154 4.50 12.28 -8.02
CA ARG A 154 5.74 11.67 -8.50
C ARG A 154 6.34 10.80 -7.39
N ALA A 155 6.52 9.53 -7.68
CA ALA A 155 7.14 8.57 -6.76
C ALA A 155 8.47 8.08 -7.36
N ARG A 156 9.53 8.16 -6.58
CA ARG A 156 10.86 7.65 -6.93
C ARG A 156 11.28 6.61 -5.91
N PHE A 157 11.63 5.42 -6.39
CA PHE A 157 12.15 4.33 -5.58
C PHE A 157 13.59 4.03 -5.94
N GLN A 158 14.44 3.81 -4.94
CA GLN A 158 15.81 3.35 -5.07
C GLN A 158 15.92 2.02 -4.34
N LEU A 159 16.27 0.96 -5.08
CA LEU A 159 16.39 -0.40 -4.56
C LEU A 159 17.83 -0.87 -4.65
N LYS A 160 18.28 -1.56 -3.60
CA LYS A 160 19.51 -2.38 -3.61
C LYS A 160 19.15 -3.81 -3.21
N GLY A 161 19.72 -4.79 -3.88
CA GLY A 161 19.45 -6.21 -3.65
C GLY A 161 20.43 -7.09 -4.43
N ASP A 162 20.33 -8.40 -4.25
CA ASP A 162 21.18 -9.44 -4.84
C ASP A 162 20.74 -9.86 -6.25
N ALA A 163 20.04 -8.97 -6.97
CA ALA A 163 19.54 -9.23 -8.32
C ALA A 163 19.96 -8.15 -9.31
N PRO A 164 20.02 -8.46 -10.63
CA PRO A 164 20.29 -7.47 -11.66
C PRO A 164 19.25 -6.32 -11.63
N ALA A 165 19.68 -5.12 -12.01
CA ALA A 165 18.85 -3.91 -12.03
C ALA A 165 17.54 -4.09 -12.80
N GLU A 166 17.53 -4.88 -13.88
CA GLU A 166 16.34 -5.19 -14.65
C GLU A 166 15.31 -6.00 -13.83
N MET A 167 15.77 -6.95 -13.02
CA MET A 167 14.89 -7.71 -12.11
C MET A 167 14.32 -6.82 -11.03
N LEU A 168 15.13 -5.93 -10.44
CA LEU A 168 14.67 -4.97 -9.44
C LEU A 168 13.61 -4.03 -10.03
N ARG A 169 13.78 -3.53 -11.26
CA ARG A 169 12.75 -2.76 -11.97
C ARG A 169 11.46 -3.55 -12.16
N LYS A 170 11.53 -4.79 -12.63
CA LYS A 170 10.34 -5.67 -12.79
C LYS A 170 9.60 -5.91 -11.46
N ILE A 171 10.31 -5.92 -10.34
CA ILE A 171 9.68 -6.02 -9.01
C ILE A 171 8.87 -4.76 -8.71
N VAL A 172 9.44 -3.57 -8.97
CA VAL A 172 8.72 -2.29 -8.81
C VAL A 172 7.49 -2.22 -9.71
N ASP A 173 7.65 -2.52 -11.01
CA ASP A 173 6.54 -2.50 -11.97
C ASP A 173 5.39 -3.40 -11.53
N GLN A 174 5.72 -4.59 -11.02
CA GLN A 174 4.71 -5.51 -10.50
C GLN A 174 4.08 -5.02 -9.21
N ALA A 175 4.81 -4.33 -8.34
CA ALA A 175 4.27 -3.73 -7.13
C ALA A 175 3.29 -2.61 -7.47
N VAL A 176 3.62 -1.75 -8.42
CA VAL A 176 2.72 -0.71 -8.96
C VAL A 176 1.45 -1.34 -9.51
N ALA A 177 1.57 -2.33 -10.39
CA ALA A 177 0.43 -3.00 -11.04
C ALA A 177 -0.51 -3.73 -10.06
N ARG A 178 -0.09 -3.97 -8.81
CA ARG A 178 -0.86 -4.66 -7.76
C ARG A 178 -1.13 -3.82 -6.53
N SER A 179 -0.83 -2.54 -6.57
CA SER A 179 -1.02 -1.65 -5.44
C SER A 179 -2.46 -1.12 -5.38
N ALA A 180 -3.18 -1.45 -4.31
CA ALA A 180 -4.52 -0.94 -4.07
C ALA A 180 -4.56 0.59 -3.96
N VAL A 181 -3.55 1.20 -3.31
CA VAL A 181 -3.49 2.66 -3.16
C VAL A 181 -3.17 3.33 -4.51
N PHE A 182 -2.25 2.77 -5.30
CA PHE A 182 -1.99 3.29 -6.65
C PHE A 182 -3.25 3.21 -7.53
N ASP A 183 -3.98 2.10 -7.47
CA ASP A 183 -5.23 1.91 -8.20
C ASP A 183 -6.27 2.99 -7.82
N VAL A 184 -6.52 3.18 -6.53
CA VAL A 184 -7.47 4.21 -6.04
C VAL A 184 -7.08 5.62 -6.49
N LEU A 185 -5.78 5.96 -6.48
CA LEU A 185 -5.30 7.29 -6.87
C LEU A 185 -5.38 7.54 -8.38
N THR A 186 -5.30 6.49 -9.19
CA THR A 186 -5.29 6.60 -10.66
C THR A 186 -6.66 6.36 -11.30
N ASN A 187 -7.49 5.49 -10.71
CA ASN A 187 -8.80 5.14 -11.26
C ASN A 187 -9.96 5.75 -10.46
N GLY A 188 -9.72 6.10 -9.19
CA GLY A 188 -10.77 6.53 -8.28
C GLY A 188 -11.72 5.40 -7.87
N VAL A 189 -12.56 5.66 -6.88
CA VAL A 189 -13.63 4.75 -6.43
C VAL A 189 -14.87 5.58 -6.08
N PRO A 190 -16.08 5.01 -6.16
CA PRO A 190 -17.28 5.68 -5.66
C PRO A 190 -17.14 5.97 -4.17
N VAL A 191 -17.40 7.20 -3.76
CA VAL A 191 -17.40 7.62 -2.36
C VAL A 191 -18.78 8.17 -2.02
N THR A 192 -19.40 7.65 -0.95
CA THR A 192 -20.69 8.16 -0.43
C THR A 192 -20.45 8.79 0.93
N VAL A 193 -20.95 10.00 1.12
CA VAL A 193 -20.89 10.72 2.39
C VAL A 193 -22.33 10.98 2.87
N THR A 194 -22.63 10.59 4.11
CA THR A 194 -23.91 10.88 4.76
C THR A 194 -23.65 11.72 6.00
N ALA A 195 -24.54 12.68 6.29
CA ALA A 195 -24.49 13.50 7.49
C ALA A 195 -25.76 13.25 8.32
N GLU A 196 -25.60 13.05 9.62
CA GLU A 196 -26.66 13.02 10.62
C GLU A 196 -26.52 14.28 11.47
N CYS A 197 -27.60 15.10 11.57
CA CYS A 197 -27.61 16.39 12.26
C CYS A 197 -28.60 16.39 13.43
#